data_098533e4679817765e149f9343f4e953
#
_entry.id   098533e4679817765e149f9343f4e953
#
_cell.length_a   1.000
_cell.length_b   1.000
_cell.length_c   1.000
_cell.angle_alpha   90.00
_cell.angle_beta   90.00
_cell.angle_gamma   90.00
#
_symmetry.space_group_name_H-M   'P 1'
#
loop_
_entity.id
_entity.type
_entity.pdbx_description
1 polymer ?
#
loop_
_entity_poly.entity_id
_entity_poly.type
_entity_poly.pdbx_seq_one_letter_code
_entity_poly.pdbx_strand_id
1 'polypeptide(L)'
;MKWKEFSVLTEGVCVDAIAGIFHKLGSGGVVIEDPQAARQYIANEKWDTQSVSPDFLDHEFVVVKAYFPDERDVKAELQACLQSVEDNFCIKCKVFIDEVRSEDWEQSWKKYYHTFKIGDRLVIKPAWEDYVKNPEEIVIDIDPGMAFGTGIHASTRFCLTFLDQYIKGGEEIIDAGCGSGILSIAAVKMGAKHVYAMDVDEVAARISGENVRLNNLQDKIEVYEGNIVDKLRNEDMKADVVLANIT
;
A
#
# COMPACT_ATOMS: atom_id res chain seq x y z
N MET A 1 13.08 8.96 9.02
CA MET A 1 14.17 8.89 8.03
C MET A 1 13.95 9.99 7.01
N LYS A 2 15.03 10.62 6.50
CA LYS A 2 14.89 11.67 5.48
C LYS A 2 15.23 11.10 4.11
N TRP A 3 14.48 11.50 3.12
CA TRP A 3 14.63 11.09 1.73
C TRP A 3 14.68 12.32 0.83
N LYS A 4 15.34 12.20 -0.31
CA LYS A 4 15.29 13.18 -1.40
C LYS A 4 14.49 12.58 -2.55
N GLU A 5 13.45 13.30 -2.98
CA GLU A 5 12.73 13.03 -4.21
C GLU A 5 13.44 13.75 -5.36
N PHE A 6 13.81 13.00 -6.37
CA PHE A 6 14.32 13.51 -7.64
C PHE A 6 13.23 13.36 -8.69
N SER A 7 12.71 14.47 -9.18
CA SER A 7 11.65 14.51 -10.18
C SER A 7 12.23 15.02 -11.51
N VAL A 8 12.07 14.27 -12.58
CA VAL A 8 12.50 14.65 -13.94
C VAL A 8 11.27 14.86 -14.79
N LEU A 9 11.04 16.11 -15.18
CA LEU A 9 10.02 16.50 -16.16
C LEU A 9 10.53 16.26 -17.56
N THR A 10 9.80 15.50 -18.37
CA THR A 10 10.22 15.05 -19.69
C THR A 10 9.02 14.80 -20.63
N GLU A 11 9.30 14.39 -21.86
CA GLU A 11 8.31 13.87 -22.79
C GLU A 11 8.24 12.33 -22.72
N GLY A 12 7.08 11.77 -23.11
CA GLY A 12 6.81 10.34 -23.00
C GLY A 12 7.86 9.41 -23.62
N VAL A 13 8.51 9.85 -24.70
CA VAL A 13 9.56 9.08 -25.39
C VAL A 13 10.81 8.84 -24.55
N CYS A 14 11.07 9.65 -23.54
CA CYS A 14 12.25 9.56 -22.67
C CYS A 14 12.01 8.79 -21.37
N VAL A 15 10.78 8.41 -21.07
CA VAL A 15 10.39 7.83 -19.78
C VAL A 15 11.20 6.59 -19.42
N ASP A 16 11.31 5.62 -20.33
CA ASP A 16 12.04 4.38 -20.09
C ASP A 16 13.54 4.61 -19.90
N ALA A 17 14.12 5.56 -20.66
CA ALA A 17 15.53 5.92 -20.53
C ALA A 17 15.81 6.54 -19.14
N ILE A 18 14.94 7.43 -18.67
CA ILE A 18 15.08 8.10 -17.38
C ILE A 18 14.82 7.10 -16.24
N ALA A 19 13.82 6.23 -16.36
CA ALA A 19 13.60 5.16 -15.41
C ALA A 19 14.83 4.24 -15.30
N GLY A 20 15.41 3.85 -16.42
CA GLY A 20 16.66 3.09 -16.47
C GLY A 20 17.84 3.80 -15.80
N ILE A 21 17.97 5.12 -15.95
CA ILE A 21 18.98 5.92 -15.23
C ILE A 21 18.77 5.85 -13.74
N PHE A 22 17.56 6.05 -13.24
CA PHE A 22 17.26 5.97 -11.80
C PHE A 22 17.57 4.59 -11.22
N HIS A 23 17.22 3.51 -11.91
CA HIS A 23 17.57 2.16 -11.51
C HIS A 23 19.09 1.94 -11.48
N LYS A 24 19.83 2.44 -12.51
CA LYS A 24 21.29 2.38 -12.53
C LYS A 24 21.93 3.16 -11.38
N LEU A 25 21.33 4.26 -10.98
CA LEU A 25 21.74 5.04 -9.81
C LEU A 25 21.36 4.36 -8.49
N GLY A 26 20.63 3.25 -8.54
CA GLY A 26 20.30 2.39 -7.38
C GLY A 26 19.06 2.85 -6.63
N SER A 27 18.07 3.44 -7.31
CA SER A 27 16.75 3.62 -6.71
C SER A 27 16.06 2.27 -6.55
N GLY A 28 15.30 2.10 -5.48
CA GLY A 28 14.49 0.90 -5.24
C GLY A 28 13.27 0.78 -6.18
N GLY A 29 12.93 1.86 -6.88
CA GLY A 29 11.83 1.94 -7.83
C GLY A 29 11.68 3.35 -8.37
N VAL A 30 10.77 3.51 -9.36
CA VAL A 30 10.41 4.81 -9.93
C VAL A 30 8.90 4.99 -9.92
N VAL A 31 8.46 6.23 -9.77
CA VAL A 31 7.07 6.63 -9.98
C VAL A 31 6.99 7.39 -11.29
N ILE A 32 6.07 7.00 -12.15
CA ILE A 32 5.84 7.64 -13.45
C ILE A 32 4.46 8.29 -13.41
N GLU A 33 4.44 9.61 -13.47
CA GLU A 33 3.22 10.40 -13.58
C GLU A 33 3.04 10.77 -15.06
N ASP A 34 2.24 9.96 -15.77
CA ASP A 34 1.96 10.13 -17.20
C ASP A 34 0.47 10.46 -17.41
N PRO A 35 0.14 11.73 -17.71
CA PRO A 35 -1.23 12.15 -17.95
C PRO A 35 -1.86 11.49 -19.18
N GLN A 36 -1.08 11.12 -20.20
CA GLN A 36 -1.62 10.48 -21.41
C GLN A 36 -1.99 9.03 -21.13
N ALA A 37 -1.14 8.31 -20.41
CA ALA A 37 -1.45 6.95 -19.97
C ALA A 37 -2.68 6.96 -19.05
N ALA A 38 -2.76 7.88 -18.10
CA ALA A 38 -3.90 8.04 -17.21
C ALA A 38 -5.21 8.27 -18.00
N ARG A 39 -5.22 9.18 -18.98
CA ARG A 39 -6.38 9.41 -19.87
C ARG A 39 -6.81 8.15 -20.62
N GLN A 40 -5.86 7.36 -21.13
CA GLN A 40 -6.17 6.11 -21.83
C GLN A 40 -6.76 5.04 -20.89
N TYR A 41 -6.24 4.93 -19.66
CA TYR A 41 -6.78 3.99 -18.64
C TYR A 41 -8.21 4.37 -18.22
N ILE A 42 -8.47 5.66 -18.05
CA ILE A 42 -9.81 6.20 -17.73
C ILE A 42 -10.78 5.93 -18.89
N ALA A 43 -10.38 6.24 -20.13
CA ALA A 43 -11.22 6.04 -21.31
C ALA A 43 -11.56 4.56 -21.55
N ASN A 44 -10.75 3.63 -21.07
CA ASN A 44 -10.97 2.19 -21.18
C ASN A 44 -11.69 1.60 -19.94
N GLU A 45 -12.26 2.43 -19.06
CA GLU A 45 -12.95 2.03 -17.81
C GLU A 45 -12.09 1.17 -16.87
N LYS A 46 -10.77 1.25 -16.98
CA LYS A 46 -9.83 0.48 -16.16
C LYS A 46 -9.43 1.18 -14.88
N TRP A 47 -9.76 2.46 -14.73
CA TRP A 47 -9.47 3.28 -13.55
C TRP A 47 -10.67 4.09 -13.11
N ASP A 48 -10.85 4.20 -11.80
CA ASP A 48 -11.86 5.08 -11.23
C ASP A 48 -11.44 6.54 -11.42
N THR A 49 -12.31 7.32 -12.08
CA THR A 49 -12.07 8.75 -12.40
C THR A 49 -11.97 9.63 -11.16
N GLN A 50 -12.47 9.16 -9.99
CA GLN A 50 -12.46 9.94 -8.74
C GLN A 50 -11.09 10.05 -8.09
N SER A 51 -10.13 9.20 -8.50
CA SER A 51 -8.77 9.16 -7.93
C SER A 51 -7.74 10.04 -8.64
N VAL A 52 -8.11 10.71 -9.73
CA VAL A 52 -7.16 11.53 -10.53
C VAL A 52 -7.63 12.96 -10.58
N SER A 53 -6.78 13.92 -10.17
CA SER A 53 -7.15 15.33 -10.21
C SER A 53 -7.29 15.81 -11.66
N PRO A 54 -8.31 16.64 -11.98
CA PRO A 54 -8.45 17.22 -13.32
C PRO A 54 -7.20 17.99 -13.78
N ASP A 55 -6.55 18.73 -12.88
CA ASP A 55 -5.34 19.49 -13.17
C ASP A 55 -4.19 18.59 -13.64
N PHE A 56 -4.08 17.38 -13.09
CA PHE A 56 -3.06 16.42 -13.54
C PHE A 56 -3.29 15.98 -14.99
N LEU A 57 -4.55 15.79 -15.37
CA LEU A 57 -4.89 15.35 -16.73
C LEU A 57 -4.65 16.42 -17.80
N ASP A 58 -4.57 17.70 -17.43
CA ASP A 58 -4.36 18.80 -18.37
C ASP A 58 -2.87 19.01 -18.73
N HIS A 59 -1.95 18.30 -18.07
CA HIS A 59 -0.53 18.38 -18.41
C HIS A 59 -0.16 17.52 -19.62
N GLU A 60 0.78 18.02 -20.42
CA GLU A 60 1.34 17.31 -21.59
C GLU A 60 2.66 16.58 -21.27
N PHE A 61 3.31 16.95 -20.16
CA PHE A 61 4.60 16.41 -19.76
C PHE A 61 4.43 15.24 -18.81
N VAL A 62 5.38 14.30 -18.92
CA VAL A 62 5.51 13.18 -17.97
C VAL A 62 6.53 13.54 -16.91
N VAL A 63 6.26 13.13 -15.67
CA VAL A 63 7.22 13.26 -14.57
C VAL A 63 7.66 11.86 -14.14
N VAL A 64 8.98 11.63 -14.13
CA VAL A 64 9.59 10.41 -13.60
C VAL A 64 10.25 10.76 -12.28
N LYS A 65 9.87 10.09 -11.20
CA LYS A 65 10.36 10.35 -9.84
C LYS A 65 11.10 9.16 -9.30
N ALA A 66 12.14 9.41 -8.51
CA ALA A 66 12.84 8.41 -7.74
C ALA A 66 13.25 8.96 -6.38
N TYR A 67 13.38 8.06 -5.40
CA TYR A 67 13.66 8.40 -4.02
C TYR A 67 15.00 7.82 -3.59
N PHE A 68 15.82 8.64 -2.94
CA PHE A 68 17.13 8.25 -2.41
C PHE A 68 17.24 8.68 -0.94
N PRO A 69 17.94 7.91 -0.09
CA PRO A 69 18.27 8.35 1.26
C PRO A 69 19.00 9.71 1.25
N ASP A 70 18.75 10.55 2.24
CA ASP A 70 19.29 11.93 2.30
C ASP A 70 20.83 11.99 2.23
N GLU A 71 21.48 10.94 2.76
CA GLU A 71 22.95 10.83 2.72
C GLU A 71 23.50 10.58 1.30
N ARG A 72 22.65 10.18 0.35
CA ARG A 72 23.03 9.86 -1.03
C ARG A 72 22.67 10.99 -1.97
N ASP A 73 23.68 11.79 -2.36
CA ASP A 73 23.48 12.83 -3.38
C ASP A 73 23.82 12.29 -4.78
N VAL A 74 22.79 12.01 -5.56
CA VAL A 74 22.91 11.53 -6.95
C VAL A 74 22.77 12.64 -7.98
N LYS A 75 22.70 13.91 -7.57
CA LYS A 75 22.40 15.04 -8.45
C LYS A 75 23.37 15.16 -9.62
N ALA A 76 24.67 15.11 -9.36
CA ALA A 76 25.69 15.27 -10.39
C ALA A 76 25.68 14.09 -11.38
N GLU A 77 25.53 12.86 -10.87
CA GLU A 77 25.46 11.65 -11.70
C GLU A 77 24.19 11.64 -12.55
N LEU A 78 23.06 12.02 -11.98
CA LEU A 78 21.79 12.16 -12.69
C LEU A 78 21.92 13.19 -13.83
N GLN A 79 22.45 14.37 -13.55
CA GLN A 79 22.63 15.42 -14.58
C GLN A 79 23.54 14.96 -15.73
N ALA A 80 24.63 14.27 -15.43
CA ALA A 80 25.53 13.73 -16.45
C ALA A 80 24.84 12.68 -17.32
N CYS A 81 24.01 11.81 -16.75
CA CYS A 81 23.24 10.81 -17.51
C CYS A 81 22.13 11.46 -18.35
N LEU A 82 21.44 12.46 -17.81
CA LEU A 82 20.37 13.17 -18.52
C LEU A 82 20.91 13.93 -19.75
N GLN A 83 22.13 14.47 -19.69
CA GLN A 83 22.72 15.12 -20.86
C GLN A 83 22.76 14.18 -22.08
N SER A 84 23.10 12.91 -21.88
CA SER A 84 23.08 11.92 -22.98
C SER A 84 21.66 11.67 -23.49
N VAL A 85 20.65 11.71 -22.65
CA VAL A 85 19.24 11.59 -23.09
C VAL A 85 18.83 12.81 -23.88
N GLU A 86 19.12 14.01 -23.39
CA GLU A 86 18.82 15.26 -24.07
C GLU A 86 19.46 15.33 -25.45
N ASP A 87 20.73 14.91 -25.56
CA ASP A 87 21.47 14.93 -26.85
C ASP A 87 20.90 13.90 -27.83
N ASN A 88 20.51 12.71 -27.38
CA ASN A 88 20.00 11.65 -28.25
C ASN A 88 18.56 11.88 -28.69
N PHE A 89 17.71 12.46 -27.87
CA PHE A 89 16.29 12.68 -28.18
C PHE A 89 15.97 14.12 -28.58
N CYS A 90 16.95 15.04 -28.55
CA CYS A 90 16.78 16.48 -28.83
C CYS A 90 15.71 17.13 -27.93
N ILE A 91 15.60 16.71 -26.67
CA ILE A 91 14.61 17.14 -25.68
C ILE A 91 15.34 17.73 -24.48
N LYS A 92 14.71 18.68 -23.79
CA LYS A 92 15.21 19.25 -22.55
C LYS A 92 14.49 18.63 -21.35
N CYS A 93 15.25 18.08 -20.41
CA CYS A 93 14.75 17.58 -19.13
C CYS A 93 14.88 18.65 -18.04
N LYS A 94 13.87 18.78 -17.18
CA LYS A 94 13.97 19.63 -15.99
C LYS A 94 14.00 18.76 -14.75
N VAL A 95 15.00 18.99 -13.90
CA VAL A 95 15.18 18.25 -12.65
C VAL A 95 14.74 19.13 -11.48
N PHE A 96 13.88 18.58 -10.65
CA PHE A 96 13.48 19.13 -9.38
C PHE A 96 13.96 18.20 -8.26
N ILE A 97 14.34 18.75 -7.12
CA ILE A 97 14.81 17.98 -5.96
C ILE A 97 14.08 18.53 -4.75
N ASP A 98 13.33 17.66 -4.08
CA ASP A 98 12.59 18.00 -2.89
C ASP A 98 13.01 17.09 -1.73
N GLU A 99 13.03 17.64 -0.52
CA GLU A 99 13.23 16.85 0.70
C GLU A 99 11.88 16.26 1.13
N VAL A 100 11.83 14.94 1.24
CA VAL A 100 10.65 14.21 1.72
C VAL A 100 10.96 13.61 3.07
N ARG A 101 10.19 13.96 4.08
CA ARG A 101 10.23 13.29 5.37
C ARG A 101 9.30 12.09 5.32
N SER A 102 9.70 10.99 5.93
CA SER A 102 8.82 9.80 6.05
C SER A 102 7.44 10.16 6.60
N GLU A 103 7.40 11.12 7.53
CA GLU A 103 6.18 11.64 8.16
C GLU A 103 5.26 12.36 7.16
N ASP A 104 5.85 13.11 6.20
CA ASP A 104 5.08 13.83 5.17
C ASP A 104 4.50 12.85 4.14
N TRP A 105 5.21 11.77 3.86
CA TRP A 105 4.75 10.70 2.98
C TRP A 105 3.65 9.88 3.64
N GLU A 106 3.78 9.55 4.93
CA GLU A 106 2.73 8.90 5.74
C GLU A 106 1.44 9.73 5.81
N GLN A 107 1.54 11.06 5.72
CA GLN A 107 0.38 11.95 5.76
C GLN A 107 -0.23 12.17 4.36
N SER A 108 0.57 12.11 3.30
CA SER A 108 0.12 12.45 1.94
C SER A 108 -0.91 11.48 1.39
N TRP A 109 -0.73 10.17 1.60
CA TRP A 109 -1.64 9.15 1.10
C TRP A 109 -2.95 9.09 1.89
N LYS A 110 -2.96 9.53 3.16
CA LYS A 110 -4.16 9.59 4.01
C LYS A 110 -5.27 10.43 3.39
N LYS A 111 -4.91 11.44 2.60
CA LYS A 111 -5.85 12.30 1.87
C LYS A 111 -6.65 11.58 0.79
N TYR A 112 -6.14 10.46 0.30
CA TYR A 112 -6.76 9.66 -0.77
C TYR A 112 -7.33 8.35 -0.27
N TYR A 113 -7.16 8.04 1.01
CA TYR A 113 -7.65 6.82 1.61
C TYR A 113 -8.93 7.11 2.40
N HIS A 114 -10.06 6.82 1.78
CA HIS A 114 -11.39 7.07 2.31
C HIS A 114 -12.11 5.78 2.67
N THR A 115 -13.19 5.90 3.44
CA THR A 115 -14.07 4.79 3.77
C THR A 115 -14.69 4.19 2.51
N PHE A 116 -14.63 2.87 2.36
CA PHE A 116 -15.21 2.15 1.23
C PHE A 116 -15.81 0.81 1.66
N LYS A 117 -16.68 0.27 0.80
CA LYS A 117 -17.35 -1.02 1.03
C LYS A 117 -16.74 -2.14 0.21
N ILE A 118 -16.79 -3.35 0.78
CA ILE A 118 -16.45 -4.61 0.10
C ILE A 118 -17.65 -5.55 0.26
N GLY A 119 -18.25 -5.97 -0.85
CA GLY A 119 -19.52 -6.70 -0.81
C GLY A 119 -20.65 -5.86 -0.18
N ASP A 120 -21.59 -6.54 0.45
CA ASP A 120 -22.82 -5.91 0.93
C ASP A 120 -22.70 -5.30 2.32
N ARG A 121 -21.86 -5.87 3.19
CA ARG A 121 -21.85 -5.53 4.62
C ARG A 121 -20.50 -5.14 5.21
N LEU A 122 -19.40 -5.39 4.50
CA LEU A 122 -18.07 -5.08 5.03
C LEU A 122 -17.69 -3.65 4.67
N VAL A 123 -17.29 -2.86 5.68
CA VAL A 123 -16.85 -1.47 5.54
C VAL A 123 -15.45 -1.35 6.07
N ILE A 124 -14.53 -0.89 5.23
CA ILE A 124 -13.17 -0.53 5.65
C ILE A 124 -13.15 0.97 5.89
N LYS A 125 -12.81 1.36 7.11
CA LYS A 125 -12.84 2.75 7.54
C LYS A 125 -11.46 3.17 8.06
N PRO A 126 -10.85 4.22 7.48
CA PRO A 126 -9.67 4.85 8.06
C PRO A 126 -9.90 5.29 9.50
N ALA A 127 -8.89 5.15 10.36
CA ALA A 127 -8.98 5.54 11.77
C ALA A 127 -9.32 7.03 11.99
N TRP A 128 -8.96 7.88 11.02
CA TRP A 128 -9.16 9.34 11.06
C TRP A 128 -10.48 9.81 10.44
N GLU A 129 -11.34 8.92 9.95
CA GLU A 129 -12.65 9.26 9.42
C GLU A 129 -13.77 8.89 10.38
N ASP A 130 -14.78 9.73 10.43
CA ASP A 130 -16.04 9.41 11.10
C ASP A 130 -16.97 8.65 10.15
N TYR A 131 -17.63 7.62 10.68
CA TYR A 131 -18.58 6.84 9.90
C TYR A 131 -19.78 6.44 10.74
N VAL A 132 -20.98 6.67 10.20
CA VAL A 132 -22.23 6.26 10.82
C VAL A 132 -22.59 4.88 10.31
N LYS A 133 -22.35 3.86 11.15
CA LYS A 133 -22.57 2.47 10.85
C LYS A 133 -24.04 2.12 10.73
N ASN A 134 -24.45 1.39 9.68
CA ASN A 134 -25.74 0.73 9.62
C ASN A 134 -25.74 -0.57 10.45
N PRO A 135 -26.90 -1.02 10.97
CA PRO A 135 -26.97 -2.19 11.84
C PRO A 135 -26.35 -3.49 11.25
N GLU A 136 -26.50 -3.69 9.95
CA GLU A 136 -26.03 -4.89 9.24
C GLU A 136 -24.56 -4.82 8.83
N GLU A 137 -23.91 -3.67 8.98
CA GLU A 137 -22.54 -3.48 8.52
C GLU A 137 -21.52 -3.98 9.54
N ILE A 138 -20.44 -4.54 9.02
CA ILE A 138 -19.23 -4.90 9.76
C ILE A 138 -18.18 -3.85 9.43
N VAL A 139 -17.92 -2.93 10.37
CA VAL A 139 -16.94 -1.86 10.17
C VAL A 139 -15.60 -2.28 10.73
N ILE A 140 -14.56 -2.16 9.92
CA ILE A 140 -13.15 -2.39 10.29
C ILE A 140 -12.46 -1.04 10.31
N ASP A 141 -12.02 -0.63 11.47
CA ASP A 141 -11.18 0.56 11.66
C ASP A 141 -9.73 0.20 11.34
N ILE A 142 -9.08 0.95 10.45
CA ILE A 142 -7.71 0.64 10.02
C ILE A 142 -6.84 1.90 9.93
N ASP A 143 -5.65 1.86 10.46
CA ASP A 143 -4.53 2.73 10.12
C ASP A 143 -3.39 1.84 9.61
N PRO A 144 -3.26 1.65 8.29
CA PRO A 144 -2.29 0.70 7.76
C PRO A 144 -0.85 1.20 7.88
N GLY A 145 -0.62 2.50 8.14
CA GLY A 145 0.73 3.07 8.20
C GLY A 145 1.58 2.66 6.99
N MET A 146 2.72 2.02 7.26
CA MET A 146 3.64 1.50 6.23
C MET A 146 3.41 0.00 5.91
N ALA A 147 2.47 -0.66 6.58
CA ALA A 147 2.19 -2.08 6.35
C ALA A 147 1.34 -2.30 5.11
N PHE A 148 1.53 -3.46 4.46
CA PHE A 148 0.62 -3.92 3.41
C PHE A 148 -0.76 -4.27 3.99
N GLY A 149 -1.81 -4.25 3.14
CA GLY A 149 -3.16 -4.62 3.58
C GLY A 149 -4.07 -3.43 3.88
N THR A 150 -4.09 -2.43 3.01
CA THR A 150 -5.02 -1.29 3.08
C THR A 150 -6.47 -1.68 2.76
N GLY A 151 -6.72 -2.87 2.21
CA GLY A 151 -8.03 -3.28 1.70
C GLY A 151 -8.32 -2.81 0.27
N ILE A 152 -7.54 -1.89 -0.31
CA ILE A 152 -7.73 -1.38 -1.68
C ILE A 152 -7.26 -2.41 -2.71
N HIS A 153 -6.14 -3.11 -2.43
CA HIS A 153 -5.56 -4.07 -3.36
C HIS A 153 -6.53 -5.22 -3.66
N ALA A 154 -6.58 -5.64 -4.93
CA ALA A 154 -7.51 -6.67 -5.38
C ALA A 154 -7.37 -7.99 -4.61
N SER A 155 -6.14 -8.41 -4.25
CA SER A 155 -5.90 -9.63 -3.47
C SER A 155 -6.52 -9.54 -2.07
N THR A 156 -6.38 -8.40 -1.39
CA THR A 156 -6.97 -8.19 -0.07
C THR A 156 -8.50 -8.18 -0.14
N ARG A 157 -9.06 -7.48 -1.13
CA ARG A 157 -10.52 -7.50 -1.38
C ARG A 157 -11.04 -8.91 -1.60
N PHE A 158 -10.31 -9.70 -2.38
CA PHE A 158 -10.65 -11.07 -2.67
C PHE A 158 -10.66 -11.93 -1.40
N CYS A 159 -9.61 -11.85 -0.58
CA CYS A 159 -9.56 -12.56 0.70
C CYS A 159 -10.70 -12.14 1.65
N LEU A 160 -11.02 -10.84 1.73
CA LEU A 160 -12.13 -10.34 2.54
C LEU A 160 -13.48 -10.86 2.07
N THR A 161 -13.69 -10.94 0.75
CA THR A 161 -14.90 -11.52 0.17
C THR A 161 -15.02 -13.03 0.47
N PHE A 162 -13.89 -13.76 0.42
CA PHE A 162 -13.89 -15.17 0.81
C PHE A 162 -14.18 -15.33 2.30
N LEU A 163 -13.57 -14.55 3.17
CA LEU A 163 -13.86 -14.61 4.61
C LEU A 163 -15.36 -14.46 4.88
N ASP A 164 -16.04 -13.53 4.20
CA ASP A 164 -17.47 -13.31 4.34
C ASP A 164 -18.32 -14.53 3.97
N GLN A 165 -17.81 -15.37 3.07
CA GLN A 165 -18.48 -16.61 2.64
C GLN A 165 -18.15 -17.81 3.53
N TYR A 166 -16.91 -17.90 4.01
CA TYR A 166 -16.41 -19.11 4.69
C TYR A 166 -16.52 -19.06 6.21
N ILE A 167 -16.44 -17.90 6.85
CA ILE A 167 -16.59 -17.79 8.29
C ILE A 167 -18.07 -18.03 8.68
N LYS A 168 -18.28 -19.03 9.53
CA LYS A 168 -19.60 -19.40 10.04
C LYS A 168 -19.77 -19.12 11.54
N GLY A 169 -18.68 -18.88 12.21
CA GLY A 169 -18.57 -18.59 13.62
C GLY A 169 -17.93 -19.71 14.40
N GLY A 170 -16.96 -19.34 15.22
CA GLY A 170 -16.26 -20.25 16.13
C GLY A 170 -14.94 -20.81 15.61
N GLU A 171 -14.52 -20.47 14.42
CA GLU A 171 -13.27 -20.94 13.82
C GLU A 171 -12.04 -20.38 14.55
N GLU A 172 -10.99 -21.21 14.64
CA GLU A 172 -9.63 -20.81 14.97
C GLU A 172 -8.83 -20.59 13.66
N ILE A 173 -8.18 -19.45 13.54
CA ILE A 173 -7.59 -18.98 12.28
C ILE A 173 -6.11 -18.68 12.48
N ILE A 174 -5.31 -19.00 11.46
CA ILE A 174 -3.92 -18.52 11.33
C ILE A 174 -3.90 -17.52 10.17
N ASP A 175 -3.35 -16.32 10.43
CA ASP A 175 -3.10 -15.30 9.40
C ASP A 175 -1.59 -15.16 9.20
N ALA A 176 -1.10 -15.73 8.12
CA ALA A 176 0.32 -15.78 7.76
C ALA A 176 0.68 -14.59 6.85
N GLY A 177 1.56 -13.69 7.30
CA GLY A 177 1.83 -12.42 6.65
C GLY A 177 0.65 -11.45 6.85
N CYS A 178 0.34 -11.17 8.12
CA CYS A 178 -0.88 -10.43 8.48
C CYS A 178 -0.87 -8.95 8.06
N GLY A 179 0.31 -8.37 7.76
CA GLY A 179 0.43 -6.99 7.33
C GLY A 179 -0.22 -6.02 8.31
N SER A 180 -1.21 -5.26 7.85
CA SER A 180 -2.00 -4.34 8.70
C SER A 180 -2.93 -5.03 9.70
N GLY A 181 -3.11 -6.36 9.62
CA GLY A 181 -4.05 -7.14 10.42
C GLY A 181 -5.50 -7.11 9.90
N ILE A 182 -5.75 -6.53 8.73
CA ILE A 182 -7.11 -6.34 8.20
C ILE A 182 -7.89 -7.65 8.06
N LEU A 183 -7.24 -8.75 7.61
CA LEU A 183 -7.89 -10.05 7.45
C LEU A 183 -8.22 -10.68 8.80
N SER A 184 -7.30 -10.61 9.74
CA SER A 184 -7.50 -11.06 11.12
C SER A 184 -8.68 -10.35 11.80
N ILE A 185 -8.73 -9.02 11.68
CA ILE A 185 -9.80 -8.20 12.27
C ILE A 185 -11.14 -8.53 11.60
N ALA A 186 -11.17 -8.65 10.27
CA ALA A 186 -12.35 -9.06 9.52
C ALA A 186 -12.88 -10.40 10.00
N ALA A 187 -12.02 -11.41 10.09
CA ALA A 187 -12.39 -12.75 10.50
C ALA A 187 -13.07 -12.77 11.88
N VAL A 188 -12.49 -12.08 12.87
CA VAL A 188 -13.09 -12.01 14.21
C VAL A 188 -14.41 -11.24 14.21
N LYS A 189 -14.51 -10.14 13.48
CA LYS A 189 -15.77 -9.38 13.37
C LYS A 189 -16.87 -10.16 12.63
N MET A 190 -16.50 -11.12 11.78
CA MET A 190 -17.42 -12.07 11.12
C MET A 190 -17.81 -13.25 12.00
N GLY A 191 -17.14 -13.46 13.12
CA GLY A 191 -17.53 -14.49 14.10
C GLY A 191 -16.46 -15.53 14.40
N ALA A 192 -15.25 -15.44 13.85
CA ALA A 192 -14.15 -16.32 14.24
C ALA A 192 -13.90 -16.23 15.76
N LYS A 193 -13.57 -17.36 16.36
CA LYS A 193 -13.32 -17.48 17.79
C LYS A 193 -12.00 -16.85 18.18
N HIS A 194 -10.95 -17.15 17.40
CA HIS A 194 -9.59 -16.69 17.68
C HIS A 194 -8.75 -16.63 16.41
N VAL A 195 -7.81 -15.69 16.36
CA VAL A 195 -6.85 -15.55 15.26
C VAL A 195 -5.43 -15.44 15.79
N TYR A 196 -4.54 -16.26 15.25
CA TYR A 196 -3.09 -16.15 15.41
C TYR A 196 -2.52 -15.43 14.17
N ALA A 197 -2.20 -14.16 14.32
CA ALA A 197 -1.69 -13.30 13.25
C ALA A 197 -0.17 -13.21 13.33
N MET A 198 0.53 -13.41 12.23
CA MET A 198 1.98 -13.37 12.20
C MET A 198 2.51 -12.61 10.99
N ASP A 199 3.58 -11.85 11.22
CA ASP A 199 4.34 -11.24 10.15
C ASP A 199 5.85 -11.32 10.45
N VAL A 200 6.68 -11.47 9.41
CA VAL A 200 8.14 -11.48 9.55
C VAL A 200 8.71 -10.07 9.67
N ASP A 201 7.95 -9.06 9.27
CA ASP A 201 8.29 -7.65 9.39
C ASP A 201 7.81 -7.12 10.75
N GLU A 202 8.75 -6.70 11.59
CA GLU A 202 8.49 -6.07 12.89
C GLU A 202 7.51 -4.88 12.78
N VAL A 203 7.65 -4.08 11.72
CA VAL A 203 6.79 -2.91 11.50
C VAL A 203 5.36 -3.35 11.20
N ALA A 204 5.17 -4.36 10.37
CA ALA A 204 3.86 -4.92 10.06
C ALA A 204 3.20 -5.54 11.29
N ALA A 205 3.93 -6.36 12.06
CA ALA A 205 3.42 -6.96 13.29
C ALA A 205 2.99 -5.89 14.32
N ARG A 206 3.79 -4.83 14.49
CA ARG A 206 3.44 -3.70 15.37
C ARG A 206 2.16 -2.99 14.90
N ILE A 207 2.07 -2.66 13.62
CA ILE A 207 0.89 -1.98 13.03
C ILE A 207 -0.36 -2.87 13.17
N SER A 208 -0.23 -4.17 12.89
CA SER A 208 -1.31 -5.13 13.12
C SER A 208 -1.80 -5.09 14.56
N GLY A 209 -0.90 -5.11 15.53
CA GLY A 209 -1.23 -5.00 16.95
C GLY A 209 -1.91 -3.68 17.32
N GLU A 210 -1.54 -2.58 16.70
CA GLU A 210 -2.19 -1.27 16.87
C GLU A 210 -3.62 -1.28 16.31
N ASN A 211 -3.82 -1.83 15.11
CA ASN A 211 -5.13 -1.97 14.49
C ASN A 211 -6.05 -2.94 15.25
N VAL A 212 -5.51 -4.02 15.81
CA VAL A 212 -6.25 -4.94 16.68
C VAL A 212 -6.79 -4.19 17.92
N ARG A 213 -5.96 -3.35 18.55
CA ARG A 213 -6.40 -2.52 19.70
C ARG A 213 -7.43 -1.47 19.29
N LEU A 214 -7.26 -0.83 18.11
CA LEU A 214 -8.20 0.14 17.56
C LEU A 214 -9.61 -0.47 17.40
N ASN A 215 -9.67 -1.76 17.07
CA ASN A 215 -10.92 -2.50 16.94
C ASN A 215 -11.40 -3.19 18.25
N ASN A 216 -10.68 -3.05 19.36
CA ASN A 216 -10.97 -3.69 20.66
C ASN A 216 -11.01 -5.23 20.56
N LEU A 217 -10.07 -5.85 19.85
CA LEU A 217 -10.05 -7.29 19.58
C LEU A 217 -8.81 -8.01 20.16
N GLN A 218 -8.07 -7.39 21.06
CA GLN A 218 -6.84 -7.95 21.66
C GLN A 218 -7.07 -9.24 22.45
N ASP A 219 -8.29 -9.51 22.88
CA ASP A 219 -8.64 -10.74 23.56
C ASP A 219 -8.90 -11.92 22.59
N LYS A 220 -9.00 -11.65 21.29
CA LYS A 220 -9.33 -12.61 20.24
C LYS A 220 -8.28 -12.72 19.13
N ILE A 221 -7.37 -11.78 19.05
CA ILE A 221 -6.31 -11.77 18.05
C ILE A 221 -4.97 -11.63 18.75
N GLU A 222 -4.15 -12.65 18.61
CA GLU A 222 -2.76 -12.63 19.06
C GLU A 222 -1.85 -12.32 17.89
N VAL A 223 -1.05 -11.25 18.01
CA VAL A 223 -0.12 -10.83 16.95
C VAL A 223 1.30 -11.17 17.37
N TYR A 224 2.03 -11.82 16.47
CA TYR A 224 3.41 -12.23 16.66
C TYR A 224 4.30 -11.72 15.54
N GLU A 225 5.48 -11.28 15.90
CA GLU A 225 6.59 -11.11 14.94
C GLU A 225 7.26 -12.48 14.73
N GLY A 226 7.45 -12.88 13.49
CA GLY A 226 8.18 -14.09 13.16
C GLY A 226 7.60 -14.90 11.99
N ASN A 227 8.25 -16.04 11.74
CA ASN A 227 7.85 -16.95 10.68
C ASN A 227 6.84 -17.98 11.19
N ILE A 228 5.70 -18.08 10.51
CA ILE A 228 4.65 -19.04 10.84
C ILE A 228 5.16 -20.49 10.86
N VAL A 229 6.08 -20.86 9.95
CA VAL A 229 6.60 -22.21 9.85
C VAL A 229 7.37 -22.61 11.10
N ASP A 230 8.14 -21.69 11.69
CA ASP A 230 8.92 -21.94 12.89
C ASP A 230 8.00 -22.07 14.10
N LYS A 231 6.94 -21.26 14.17
CA LYS A 231 5.95 -21.35 15.25
C LYS A 231 5.16 -22.66 15.18
N LEU A 232 4.70 -23.08 14.00
CA LEU A 232 4.00 -24.34 13.79
C LEU A 232 4.85 -25.58 14.10
N ARG A 233 6.19 -25.50 13.93
CA ARG A 233 7.11 -26.60 14.29
C ARG A 233 7.30 -26.75 15.80
N ASN A 234 7.21 -25.66 16.53
CA ASN A 234 7.50 -25.60 17.96
C ASN A 234 6.25 -25.74 18.84
N GLU A 235 5.09 -25.46 18.28
CA GLU A 235 3.81 -25.47 18.98
C GLU A 235 2.80 -26.34 18.22
N ASP A 236 2.01 -27.16 18.94
CA ASP A 236 0.92 -27.94 18.34
C ASP A 236 -0.30 -27.04 18.08
N MET A 237 -0.13 -26.08 17.18
CA MET A 237 -1.18 -25.15 16.77
C MET A 237 -2.10 -25.83 15.75
N LYS A 238 -3.41 -25.72 16.00
CA LYS A 238 -4.45 -26.19 15.08
C LYS A 238 -5.29 -25.00 14.66
N ALA A 239 -5.65 -24.97 13.40
CA ALA A 239 -6.53 -23.95 12.85
C ALA A 239 -7.52 -24.59 11.89
N ASP A 240 -8.73 -24.05 11.87
CA ASP A 240 -9.77 -24.44 10.92
C ASP A 240 -9.54 -23.78 9.55
N VAL A 241 -8.94 -22.57 9.58
CA VAL A 241 -8.65 -21.78 8.37
C VAL A 241 -7.25 -21.18 8.46
N VAL A 242 -6.54 -21.20 7.34
CA VAL A 242 -5.27 -20.49 7.17
C VAL A 242 -5.46 -19.41 6.10
N LEU A 243 -5.16 -18.17 6.47
CA LEU A 243 -5.11 -17.03 5.58
C LEU A 243 -3.66 -16.79 5.18
N ALA A 244 -3.42 -16.56 3.88
CA ALA A 244 -2.10 -16.20 3.37
C ALA A 244 -2.28 -15.30 2.14
N ASN A 245 -2.08 -14.00 2.33
CA ASN A 245 -2.05 -13.00 1.27
C ASN A 245 -0.64 -12.41 1.18
N ILE A 246 0.29 -13.25 0.81
CA ILE A 246 1.73 -12.97 0.76
C ILE A 246 2.21 -12.94 -0.70
N THR A 247 3.20 -12.10 -1.00
CA THR A 247 3.84 -11.95 -2.32
C THR A 247 5.32 -12.27 -2.26
#